data_0528af477d492b67a7d68e6613dac08b
#
_entry.id   0528af477d492b67a7d68e6613dac08b
#
_cell.length_a   1.000
_cell.length_b   1.000
_cell.length_c   1.000
_cell.angle_alpha   90.00
_cell.angle_beta   90.00
_cell.angle_gamma   90.00
#
_symmetry.space_group_name_H-M   'P 1'
#
loop_
_entity.id
_entity.type
_entity.pdbx_description
1 polymer ?
#
loop_
_entity_poly.entity_id
_entity_poly.type
_entity_poly.pdbx_seq_one_letter_code
_entity_poly.pdbx_strand_id
1 'polypeptide(L)'
;VSNRGKLPMPITGPYIITSHYGQYAVEGLRNVKLDNKGIDIQGKPGAQARAIFDGKVAAVFQLNGLFNVLIRHGDYISVYCNLSSASVKSGDTVTTRQAIGPIFSDGSDNGRTVLHFQLRRERDKLNPEPWLNR
;
A
#
# COMPACT_ATOMS: atom_id res chain seq x y z
N VAL A 1 15.62 3.66 -10.12
CA VAL A 1 16.78 3.95 -9.26
C VAL A 1 16.85 5.42 -8.89
N SER A 2 16.62 6.34 -9.84
CA SER A 2 16.65 7.77 -9.57
C SER A 2 15.53 8.24 -8.63
N ASN A 3 14.49 7.45 -8.47
CA ASN A 3 13.34 7.79 -7.62
C ASN A 3 13.42 7.20 -6.22
N ARG A 4 14.48 6.47 -5.92
CA ARG A 4 14.62 5.84 -4.62
C ARG A 4 14.71 6.90 -3.52
N GLY A 5 13.82 6.80 -2.53
CA GLY A 5 13.72 7.77 -1.45
C GLY A 5 12.96 9.04 -1.80
N LYS A 6 12.45 9.16 -3.02
CA LYS A 6 11.77 10.37 -3.50
C LYS A 6 10.28 10.17 -3.78
N LEU A 7 9.79 8.95 -3.71
CA LEU A 7 8.38 8.67 -4.01
C LEU A 7 7.49 9.14 -2.86
N PRO A 8 6.32 9.71 -3.16
CA PRO A 8 5.41 10.14 -2.10
C PRO A 8 4.86 8.94 -1.34
N MET A 9 4.43 9.16 -0.11
CA MET A 9 3.74 8.12 0.64
C MET A 9 2.44 7.75 -0.08
N PRO A 10 2.09 6.44 -0.08
CA PRO A 10 0.89 5.97 -0.80
C PRO A 10 -0.42 6.26 -0.07
N ILE A 11 -0.40 7.12 0.92
CA ILE A 11 -1.55 7.44 1.76
C ILE A 11 -1.64 8.95 1.96
N THR A 12 -2.87 9.46 2.04
CA THR A 12 -3.10 10.88 2.31
C THR A 12 -3.14 11.13 3.81
N GLY A 13 -2.69 12.31 4.23
CA GLY A 13 -2.79 12.76 5.62
C GLY A 13 -1.77 12.15 6.56
N PRO A 14 -1.95 12.36 7.87
CA PRO A 14 -1.03 11.80 8.87
C PRO A 14 -1.04 10.28 8.88
N TYR A 15 0.11 9.70 9.21
CA TYR A 15 0.24 8.24 9.19
C TYR A 15 1.31 7.77 10.16
N ILE A 16 1.25 6.47 10.50
CA ILE A 16 2.35 5.76 11.14
C ILE A 16 2.51 4.40 10.44
N ILE A 17 3.73 3.91 10.35
CA ILE A 17 3.99 2.56 9.83
C ILE A 17 3.88 1.61 11.01
N THR A 18 2.91 0.71 10.95
CA THR A 18 2.61 -0.21 12.05
C THR A 18 3.26 -1.57 11.88
N SER A 19 3.63 -1.92 10.65
CA SER A 19 4.29 -3.18 10.36
C SER A 19 5.27 -3.00 9.21
N HIS A 20 6.51 -3.44 9.40
CA HIS A 20 7.58 -3.28 8.43
C HIS A 20 7.74 -4.52 7.57
N TYR A 21 8.46 -4.37 6.47
CA TYR A 21 8.73 -5.46 5.54
C TYR A 21 9.64 -6.51 6.16
N GLY A 22 9.36 -7.78 5.86
CA GLY A 22 10.22 -8.90 6.17
C GLY A 22 9.70 -9.77 7.30
N GLN A 23 10.54 -10.67 7.75
CA GLN A 23 10.25 -11.57 8.86
C GLN A 23 10.82 -11.01 10.15
N TYR A 24 10.03 -11.06 11.21
CA TYR A 24 10.51 -10.63 12.51
C TYR A 24 9.75 -11.36 13.61
N ALA A 25 10.43 -11.53 14.76
CA ALA A 25 9.82 -12.19 15.90
C ALA A 25 8.79 -11.27 16.54
N VAL A 26 7.67 -11.87 16.99
CA VAL A 26 6.67 -11.12 17.73
C VAL A 26 7.11 -11.05 19.18
N GLU A 27 7.26 -9.84 19.71
CA GLU A 27 7.71 -9.62 21.07
C GLU A 27 6.77 -10.30 22.07
N GLY A 28 7.36 -11.02 23.03
CA GLY A 28 6.61 -11.71 24.07
C GLY A 28 6.08 -13.08 23.67
N LEU A 29 6.24 -13.50 22.41
CA LEU A 29 5.77 -14.79 21.93
C LEU A 29 6.94 -15.63 21.41
N ARG A 30 7.06 -16.85 21.92
CA ARG A 30 8.09 -17.77 21.45
C ARG A 30 7.72 -18.37 20.11
N ASN A 31 8.69 -18.47 19.23
CA ASN A 31 8.56 -19.15 17.94
C ASN A 31 7.45 -18.59 17.06
N VAL A 32 6.99 -17.37 17.34
CA VAL A 32 6.02 -16.67 16.50
C VAL A 32 6.75 -15.59 15.72
N LYS A 33 6.62 -15.67 14.39
CA LYS A 33 7.23 -14.69 13.48
C LYS A 33 6.17 -14.15 12.57
N LEU A 34 6.26 -12.86 12.29
CA LEU A 34 5.46 -12.22 11.24
C LEU A 34 6.28 -12.18 9.96
N ASP A 35 5.62 -12.43 8.86
CA ASP A 35 6.21 -12.36 7.53
C ASP A 35 5.40 -11.37 6.71
N ASN A 36 5.89 -10.14 6.60
CA ASN A 36 5.19 -9.09 5.89
C ASN A 36 5.83 -8.86 4.53
N LYS A 37 5.07 -9.05 3.46
CA LYS A 37 5.53 -8.90 2.08
C LYS A 37 5.53 -7.44 1.62
N GLY A 38 5.10 -6.54 2.45
CA GLY A 38 5.07 -5.11 2.20
C GLY A 38 5.17 -4.37 3.53
N ILE A 39 4.46 -3.26 3.64
CA ILE A 39 4.36 -2.51 4.90
C ILE A 39 2.89 -2.22 5.20
N ASP A 40 2.58 -2.08 6.47
CA ASP A 40 1.25 -1.66 6.90
C ASP A 40 1.34 -0.23 7.42
N ILE A 41 0.48 0.63 6.88
CA ILE A 41 0.47 2.06 7.19
C ILE A 41 -0.88 2.42 7.75
N GLN A 42 -0.89 2.90 8.99
CA GLN A 42 -2.13 3.33 9.64
C GLN A 42 -2.31 4.83 9.46
N GLY A 43 -3.46 5.21 8.90
CA GLY A 43 -3.85 6.61 8.74
C GLY A 43 -5.05 6.95 9.59
N LYS A 44 -5.68 8.07 9.25
CA LYS A 44 -6.92 8.50 9.89
C LYS A 44 -8.12 8.03 9.07
N PRO A 45 -9.31 7.86 9.70
CA PRO A 45 -10.52 7.60 8.92
C PRO A 45 -10.71 8.68 7.84
N GLY A 46 -11.05 8.23 6.63
CA GLY A 46 -11.16 9.12 5.49
C GLY A 46 -9.89 9.21 4.65
N ALA A 47 -8.78 8.63 5.10
CA ALA A 47 -7.55 8.59 4.31
C ALA A 47 -7.76 7.80 3.02
N GLN A 48 -7.07 8.22 1.97
CA GLN A 48 -7.13 7.54 0.67
C GLN A 48 -5.76 7.03 0.28
N ALA A 49 -5.75 5.92 -0.45
CA ALA A 49 -4.55 5.46 -1.14
C ALA A 49 -4.32 6.35 -2.35
N ARG A 50 -3.05 6.59 -2.67
CA ARG A 50 -2.69 7.40 -3.83
C ARG A 50 -1.49 6.80 -4.55
N ALA A 51 -1.43 7.02 -5.87
CA ALA A 51 -0.34 6.50 -6.69
C ALA A 51 0.99 7.10 -6.27
N ILE A 52 2.01 6.25 -6.11
CA ILE A 52 3.35 6.72 -5.74
C ILE A 52 4.11 7.28 -6.93
N PHE A 53 3.68 6.96 -8.15
CA PHE A 53 4.33 7.42 -9.37
C PHE A 53 3.38 7.26 -10.54
N ASP A 54 3.69 7.93 -11.65
CA ASP A 54 2.92 7.79 -12.88
C ASP A 54 2.96 6.33 -13.34
N GLY A 55 1.84 5.83 -13.82
CA GLY A 55 1.76 4.45 -14.26
C GLY A 55 0.42 4.10 -14.85
N LYS A 56 0.20 2.80 -14.97
CA LYS A 56 -1.04 2.27 -15.53
C LYS A 56 -1.59 1.19 -14.61
N VAL A 57 -2.88 1.23 -14.36
CA VAL A 57 -3.53 0.23 -13.50
C VAL A 57 -3.48 -1.11 -14.21
N ALA A 58 -2.77 -2.05 -13.62
CA ALA A 58 -2.61 -3.40 -14.18
C ALA A 58 -3.78 -4.30 -13.80
N ALA A 59 -4.32 -4.14 -12.58
CA ALA A 59 -5.43 -4.96 -12.12
C ALA A 59 -6.16 -4.28 -10.96
N VAL A 60 -7.46 -4.52 -10.89
CA VAL A 60 -8.30 -4.16 -9.74
C VAL A 60 -9.11 -5.41 -9.42
N PHE A 61 -9.04 -5.88 -8.19
CA PHE A 61 -9.82 -7.06 -7.80
C PHE A 61 -10.29 -6.95 -6.36
N GLN A 62 -11.34 -7.70 -6.05
CA GLN A 62 -11.96 -7.70 -4.74
C GLN A 62 -11.62 -9.01 -4.01
N LEU A 63 -11.24 -8.89 -2.75
CA LEU A 63 -10.91 -10.04 -1.91
C LEU A 63 -11.53 -9.79 -0.53
N ASN A 64 -12.41 -10.70 -0.10
CA ASN A 64 -13.10 -10.58 1.19
C ASN A 64 -13.83 -9.25 1.35
N GLY A 65 -14.41 -8.74 0.27
CA GLY A 65 -15.16 -7.49 0.29
C GLY A 65 -14.32 -6.22 0.19
N LEU A 66 -13.00 -6.36 0.19
CA LEU A 66 -12.09 -5.22 0.08
C LEU A 66 -11.41 -5.20 -1.28
N PHE A 67 -11.10 -4.01 -1.77
CA PHE A 67 -10.50 -3.84 -3.08
C PHE A 67 -8.99 -3.76 -3.00
N ASN A 68 -8.35 -4.27 -4.05
CA ASN A 68 -6.90 -4.27 -4.21
C ASN A 68 -6.58 -3.73 -5.60
N VAL A 69 -5.61 -2.83 -5.68
CA VAL A 69 -5.22 -2.19 -6.94
C VAL A 69 -3.73 -2.42 -7.16
N LEU A 70 -3.38 -2.85 -8.37
CA LEU A 70 -2.00 -2.99 -8.80
C LEU A 70 -1.71 -1.96 -9.89
N ILE A 71 -0.64 -1.19 -9.73
CA ILE A 71 -0.22 -0.19 -10.70
C ILE A 71 1.18 -0.54 -11.21
N ARG A 72 1.32 -0.57 -12.51
CA ARG A 72 2.61 -0.84 -13.15
C ARG A 72 3.32 0.47 -13.51
N HIS A 73 4.57 0.55 -13.11
CA HIS A 73 5.46 1.68 -13.38
C HIS A 73 6.71 1.15 -14.07
N GLY A 74 6.61 0.83 -15.36
CA GLY A 74 7.71 0.17 -16.06
C GLY A 74 7.97 -1.22 -15.48
N ASP A 75 9.14 -1.44 -14.91
CA ASP A 75 9.51 -2.73 -14.32
C ASP A 75 8.99 -2.89 -12.88
N TYR A 76 8.42 -1.85 -12.31
CA TYR A 76 7.96 -1.86 -10.92
C TYR A 76 6.44 -1.95 -10.85
N ILE A 77 5.95 -2.56 -9.79
CA ILE A 77 4.52 -2.65 -9.51
C ILE A 77 4.29 -2.23 -8.06
N SER A 78 3.38 -1.27 -7.89
CA SER A 78 2.90 -0.90 -6.55
C SER A 78 1.55 -1.56 -6.30
N VAL A 79 1.34 -2.07 -5.09
CA VAL A 79 0.15 -2.82 -4.71
C VAL A 79 -0.50 -2.14 -3.51
N TYR A 80 -1.79 -1.86 -3.64
CA TYR A 80 -2.58 -1.16 -2.61
C TYR A 80 -3.71 -2.07 -2.17
N CYS A 81 -3.71 -2.46 -0.91
CA CYS A 81 -4.68 -3.41 -0.36
C CYS A 81 -5.51 -2.76 0.74
N ASN A 82 -6.68 -3.33 1.00
CA ASN A 82 -7.62 -2.89 2.05
C ASN A 82 -8.35 -1.60 1.71
N LEU A 83 -8.73 -1.44 0.44
CA LEU A 83 -9.54 -0.30 0.02
C LEU A 83 -11.03 -0.66 0.13
N SER A 84 -11.84 0.31 0.58
CA SER A 84 -13.29 0.10 0.64
C SER A 84 -13.92 0.17 -0.73
N SER A 85 -13.29 0.88 -1.67
CA SER A 85 -13.69 0.92 -3.08
C SER A 85 -12.49 1.31 -3.93
N ALA A 86 -12.62 1.17 -5.25
CA ALA A 86 -11.59 1.58 -6.19
C ALA A 86 -12.11 2.75 -7.02
N SER A 87 -11.32 3.83 -7.06
CA SER A 87 -11.63 5.01 -7.87
C SER A 87 -11.10 4.89 -9.30
N VAL A 88 -10.37 3.81 -9.57
CA VAL A 88 -9.74 3.52 -10.88
C VAL A 88 -10.12 2.11 -11.31
N LYS A 89 -9.90 1.82 -12.58
CA LYS A 89 -10.14 0.49 -13.13
C LYS A 89 -8.95 0.03 -13.96
N SER A 90 -8.89 -1.26 -14.22
CA SER A 90 -7.83 -1.85 -15.02
C SER A 90 -7.70 -1.14 -16.37
N GLY A 91 -6.49 -0.78 -16.74
CA GLY A 91 -6.21 -0.06 -17.97
C GLY A 91 -6.12 1.46 -17.81
N ASP A 92 -6.59 2.02 -16.70
CA ASP A 92 -6.51 3.46 -16.47
C ASP A 92 -5.08 3.91 -16.33
N THR A 93 -4.78 5.10 -16.87
CA THR A 93 -3.52 5.79 -16.63
C THR A 93 -3.67 6.64 -15.38
N VAL A 94 -2.67 6.58 -14.51
CA VAL A 94 -2.66 7.37 -13.27
C VAL A 94 -1.43 8.25 -13.22
N THR A 95 -1.54 9.37 -12.52
CA THR A 95 -0.42 10.29 -12.29
C THR A 95 0.01 10.22 -10.84
N THR A 96 1.22 10.68 -10.56
CA THR A 96 1.77 10.71 -9.20
C THR A 96 0.82 11.45 -8.26
N ARG A 97 0.54 10.85 -7.11
CA ARG A 97 -0.37 11.34 -6.06
C ARG A 97 -1.85 11.29 -6.42
N GLN A 98 -2.21 10.73 -7.57
CA GLN A 98 -3.63 10.57 -7.91
C GLN A 98 -4.30 9.62 -6.92
N ALA A 99 -5.50 9.97 -6.44
CA ALA A 99 -6.25 9.12 -5.54
C ALA A 99 -6.67 7.83 -6.24
N ILE A 100 -6.49 6.71 -5.56
CA ILE A 100 -6.79 5.39 -6.08
C ILE A 100 -8.08 4.85 -5.48
N GLY A 101 -8.33 5.18 -4.22
CA GLY A 101 -9.54 4.78 -3.53
C GLY A 101 -9.43 5.00 -2.03
N PRO A 102 -10.57 5.11 -1.35
CA PRO A 102 -10.56 5.28 0.09
C PRO A 102 -10.12 3.98 0.77
N ILE A 103 -9.34 4.13 1.83
CA ILE A 103 -8.88 3.00 2.63
C ILE A 103 -10.01 2.59 3.55
N PHE A 104 -10.23 1.29 3.70
CA PHE A 104 -11.27 0.77 4.57
C PHE A 104 -11.03 1.23 6.02
N SER A 105 -12.06 1.82 6.63
CA SER A 105 -12.04 2.23 8.04
C SER A 105 -12.93 1.27 8.80
N ASP A 106 -12.35 0.56 9.78
CA ASP A 106 -13.07 -0.45 10.54
C ASP A 106 -13.83 0.18 11.69
N GLY A 107 -15.13 0.41 11.52
CA GLY A 107 -15.96 1.01 12.55
C GLY A 107 -16.07 0.18 13.82
N SER A 108 -15.84 -1.14 13.74
CA SER A 108 -15.85 -2.02 14.91
C SER A 108 -14.53 -2.01 15.68
N ASP A 109 -13.51 -1.33 15.14
CA ASP A 109 -12.18 -1.22 15.76
C ASP A 109 -11.76 0.26 15.80
N ASN A 110 -12.63 1.09 16.35
CA ASN A 110 -12.41 2.54 16.54
C ASN A 110 -12.04 3.28 15.25
N GLY A 111 -12.54 2.81 14.10
CA GLY A 111 -12.23 3.43 12.82
C GLY A 111 -10.83 3.15 12.34
N ARG A 112 -10.22 2.07 12.77
CA ARG A 112 -8.87 1.69 12.35
C ARG A 112 -8.78 1.65 10.84
N THR A 113 -7.82 2.40 10.29
CA THR A 113 -7.66 2.60 8.85
C THR A 113 -6.23 2.23 8.49
N VAL A 114 -6.04 1.06 7.86
CA VAL A 114 -4.71 0.54 7.56
C VAL A 114 -4.61 0.19 6.09
N LEU A 115 -3.62 0.77 5.42
CA LEU A 115 -3.26 0.42 4.04
C LEU A 115 -2.14 -0.61 4.08
N HIS A 116 -2.33 -1.74 3.42
CA HIS A 116 -1.24 -2.67 3.17
C HIS A 116 -0.65 -2.33 1.79
N PHE A 117 0.62 -1.95 1.78
CA PHE A 117 1.30 -1.48 0.57
C PHE A 117 2.47 -2.39 0.25
N GLN A 118 2.57 -2.82 -1.02
CA GLN A 118 3.69 -3.62 -1.50
C GLN A 118 4.35 -2.91 -2.68
N LEU A 119 5.64 -3.10 -2.80
CA LEU A 119 6.40 -2.66 -3.97
C LEU A 119 7.15 -3.87 -4.52
N ARG A 120 7.03 -4.10 -5.82
CA ARG A 120 7.67 -5.21 -6.50
C ARG A 120 8.47 -4.73 -7.69
N ARG A 121 9.54 -5.42 -7.99
CA ARG A 121 10.24 -5.28 -9.26
C ARG A 121 10.13 -6.61 -9.97
N GLU A 122 9.41 -6.66 -11.08
CA GLU A 122 9.03 -7.90 -11.75
C GLU A 122 8.35 -8.85 -10.76
N ARG A 123 8.97 -9.96 -10.43
CA ARG A 123 8.43 -10.94 -9.49
C ARG A 123 8.93 -10.75 -8.06
N ASP A 124 9.95 -9.92 -7.87
CA ASP A 124 10.60 -9.78 -6.57
C ASP A 124 9.86 -8.75 -5.73
N LYS A 125 9.57 -9.12 -4.50
CA LYS A 125 9.00 -8.18 -3.52
C LYS A 125 10.14 -7.38 -2.92
N LEU A 126 9.92 -6.07 -2.80
CA LEU A 126 10.91 -5.14 -2.26
C LEU A 126 10.43 -4.58 -0.94
N ASN A 127 11.38 -4.19 -0.09
CA ASN A 127 11.04 -3.37 1.07
C ASN A 127 10.69 -1.97 0.58
N PRO A 128 9.44 -1.49 0.75
CA PRO A 128 9.04 -0.20 0.20
C PRO A 128 9.67 1.00 0.88
N GLU A 129 10.07 0.89 2.15
CA GLU A 129 10.44 2.06 2.95
C GLU A 129 11.59 2.88 2.36
N PRO A 130 12.70 2.25 1.85
CA PRO A 130 13.78 3.05 1.27
C PRO A 130 13.37 3.83 0.02
N TRP A 131 12.27 3.46 -0.63
CA TRP A 131 11.80 4.11 -1.85
C TRP A 131 10.91 5.31 -1.58
N LEU A 132 10.32 5.38 -0.41
CA LEU A 132 9.35 6.41 -0.05
C LEU A 132 10.03 7.58 0.65
N ASN A 133 9.52 8.77 0.41
CA ASN A 133 9.96 9.98 1.10
C ASN A 133 9.08 10.15 2.34
N ARG A 134 9.58 9.64 3.44
CA ARG A 134 8.86 9.66 4.70
C ARG A 134 9.09 10.93 5.46
#